data_f576e3cf2a1ba5bd077f5d0969c6cd40
#
_entry.id   f576e3cf2a1ba5bd077f5d0969c6cd40
#
_cell.length_a   1.000
_cell.length_b   1.000
_cell.length_c   1.000
_cell.angle_alpha   90.00
_cell.angle_beta   90.00
_cell.angle_gamma   90.00
#
_symmetry.space_group_name_H-M   'P 1'
#
loop_
_entity.id
_entity.type
_entity.pdbx_description
1 polymer ?
#
loop_
_entity_poly.entity_id
_entity_poly.type
_entity_poly.pdbx_seq_one_letter_code
_entity_poly.pdbx_strand_id
1 'polypeptide(L)'
;QNGYQILPFGVVNSEDKLHLQASAAANQHLQHFFTTFTQQYPDTLIFLDLQPEHDTLFKSWVAKANIVLTVTTPESNCHIRLNQHTFAANEYILVNQFCATSQIHQDFYQFWQTSQFPFCPIKLHRDEALLEACASRLPLYDYRANCMLVEEINQLLQWCLPLLLSKKG
;
A
#
# COMPACT_ATOMS: atom_id res chain seq x y z
N GLN A 1 -13.68 -16.94 12.58
CA GLN A 1 -13.43 -16.75 11.13
C GLN A 1 -13.09 -15.27 10.95
N ASN A 2 -11.85 -15.00 10.56
CA ASN A 2 -11.42 -13.65 10.25
C ASN A 2 -12.23 -13.18 9.03
N GLY A 3 -12.89 -12.04 9.13
CA GLY A 3 -13.84 -11.52 8.13
C GLY A 3 -13.19 -10.93 6.87
N TYR A 4 -12.01 -11.41 6.45
CA TYR A 4 -11.35 -11.00 5.22
C TYR A 4 -11.22 -12.14 4.22
N GLN A 5 -11.18 -11.80 2.95
CA GLN A 5 -10.97 -12.73 1.83
C GLN A 5 -9.73 -12.27 1.05
N ILE A 6 -8.92 -13.22 0.61
CA ILE A 6 -7.75 -12.96 -0.22
C ILE A 6 -8.04 -13.50 -1.62
N LEU A 7 -7.90 -12.62 -2.63
CA LEU A 7 -7.91 -13.00 -4.03
C LEU A 7 -6.46 -12.94 -4.55
N PRO A 8 -5.76 -14.07 -4.63
CA PRO A 8 -4.39 -14.07 -5.12
C PRO A 8 -4.37 -13.84 -6.64
N PHE A 9 -3.37 -13.11 -7.13
CA PHE A 9 -3.14 -12.94 -8.57
C PHE A 9 -2.82 -14.28 -9.27
N GLY A 10 -2.31 -15.25 -8.52
CA GLY A 10 -1.86 -16.52 -9.04
C GLY A 10 -0.38 -16.52 -9.44
N VAL A 11 0.09 -17.67 -9.94
CA VAL A 11 1.47 -17.83 -10.42
C VAL A 11 1.42 -17.80 -11.94
N VAL A 12 2.04 -16.80 -12.54
CA VAL A 12 2.21 -16.67 -14.00
C VAL A 12 3.69 -16.64 -14.34
N ASN A 13 4.08 -17.25 -15.44
CA ASN A 13 5.45 -17.14 -15.94
C ASN A 13 5.73 -15.73 -16.48
N SER A 14 7.00 -15.41 -16.77
CA SER A 14 7.39 -14.07 -17.20
C SER A 14 6.82 -13.66 -18.54
N GLU A 15 6.62 -14.61 -19.48
CA GLU A 15 6.01 -14.36 -20.78
C GLU A 15 4.51 -14.05 -20.63
N ASP A 16 3.79 -14.89 -19.90
CA ASP A 16 2.37 -14.67 -19.63
C ASP A 16 2.13 -13.37 -18.87
N LYS A 17 3.03 -13.00 -17.94
CA LYS A 17 2.96 -11.71 -17.25
C LYS A 17 3.04 -10.55 -18.22
N LEU A 18 3.97 -10.57 -19.17
CA LEU A 18 4.11 -9.54 -20.20
C LEU A 18 2.87 -9.50 -21.12
N HIS A 19 2.35 -10.65 -21.49
CA HIS A 19 1.12 -10.72 -22.30
C HIS A 19 -0.11 -10.20 -21.57
N LEU A 20 -0.27 -10.51 -20.30
CA LEU A 20 -1.38 -9.99 -19.47
C LEU A 20 -1.27 -8.47 -19.30
N GLN A 21 -0.07 -7.96 -19.07
CA GLN A 21 0.19 -6.53 -18.94
C GLN A 21 -0.09 -5.75 -20.22
N ALA A 22 0.22 -6.32 -21.38
CA ALA A 22 -0.04 -5.72 -22.68
C ALA A 22 -1.47 -5.93 -23.19
N SER A 23 -2.23 -6.85 -22.59
CA SER A 23 -3.56 -7.23 -23.08
C SER A 23 -4.64 -6.25 -22.62
N ALA A 24 -5.17 -5.49 -23.56
CA ALA A 24 -6.35 -4.64 -23.32
C ALA A 24 -7.57 -5.45 -22.84
N ALA A 25 -7.72 -6.70 -23.29
CA ALA A 25 -8.80 -7.59 -22.87
C ALA A 25 -8.67 -8.01 -21.41
N ALA A 26 -7.47 -8.37 -20.95
CA ALA A 26 -7.23 -8.69 -19.54
C ALA A 26 -7.53 -7.50 -18.63
N ASN A 27 -7.15 -6.30 -19.07
CA ASN A 27 -7.45 -5.05 -18.37
C ASN A 27 -8.96 -4.78 -18.27
N GLN A 28 -9.70 -5.01 -19.36
CA GLN A 28 -11.16 -4.87 -19.36
C GLN A 28 -11.83 -5.89 -18.44
N HIS A 29 -11.39 -7.14 -18.43
CA HIS A 29 -11.93 -8.17 -17.55
C HIS A 29 -11.71 -7.83 -16.07
N LEU A 30 -10.52 -7.40 -15.70
CA LEU A 30 -10.23 -6.96 -14.33
C LEU A 30 -11.08 -5.74 -13.94
N GLN A 31 -11.18 -4.74 -14.82
CA GLN A 31 -12.02 -3.57 -14.56
C GLN A 31 -13.50 -3.94 -14.41
N HIS A 32 -14.00 -4.82 -15.25
CA HIS A 32 -15.37 -5.31 -15.15
C HIS A 32 -15.59 -6.07 -13.83
N PHE A 33 -14.68 -6.98 -13.49
CA PHE A 33 -14.73 -7.72 -12.22
C PHE A 33 -14.84 -6.77 -11.03
N PHE A 34 -13.95 -5.79 -10.94
CA PHE A 34 -13.96 -4.84 -9.82
C PHE A 34 -15.21 -3.95 -9.80
N THR A 35 -15.66 -3.49 -10.95
CA THR A 35 -16.89 -2.70 -11.04
C THR A 35 -18.09 -3.52 -10.53
N THR A 36 -18.21 -4.76 -10.97
CA THR A 36 -19.28 -5.66 -10.53
C THR A 36 -19.15 -5.98 -9.04
N PHE A 37 -17.93 -6.25 -8.58
CA PHE A 37 -17.65 -6.57 -7.17
C PHE A 37 -18.00 -5.40 -6.24
N THR A 38 -17.58 -4.17 -6.57
CA THR A 38 -17.88 -2.98 -5.77
C THR A 38 -19.36 -2.63 -5.76
N GLN A 39 -20.08 -2.91 -6.86
CA GLN A 39 -21.54 -2.75 -6.90
C GLN A 39 -22.25 -3.78 -6.02
N GLN A 40 -21.78 -5.01 -6.03
CA GLN A 40 -22.36 -6.09 -5.25
C GLN A 40 -22.06 -5.96 -3.75
N TYR A 41 -20.91 -5.39 -3.39
CA TYR A 41 -20.42 -5.27 -2.02
C TYR A 41 -19.99 -3.83 -1.70
N PRO A 42 -20.95 -2.86 -1.65
CA PRO A 42 -20.65 -1.43 -1.54
C PRO A 42 -19.99 -1.02 -0.21
N ASP A 43 -20.13 -1.84 0.83
CA ASP A 43 -19.58 -1.58 2.16
C ASP A 43 -18.29 -2.36 2.43
N THR A 44 -17.70 -2.93 1.39
CA THR A 44 -16.45 -3.71 1.51
C THR A 44 -15.24 -2.82 1.30
N LEU A 45 -14.26 -2.93 2.21
CA LEU A 45 -12.95 -2.33 2.03
C LEU A 45 -12.07 -3.28 1.17
N ILE A 46 -11.56 -2.75 0.07
CA ILE A 46 -10.72 -3.51 -0.86
C ILE A 46 -9.29 -2.99 -0.79
N PHE A 47 -8.35 -3.86 -0.49
CA PHE A 47 -6.92 -3.59 -0.57
C PHE A 47 -6.36 -4.19 -1.87
N LEU A 48 -5.68 -3.35 -2.64
CA LEU A 48 -4.95 -3.78 -3.83
C LEU A 48 -3.46 -3.70 -3.55
N ASP A 49 -2.80 -4.86 -3.50
CA ASP A 49 -1.34 -4.93 -3.43
C ASP A 49 -0.78 -4.88 -4.86
N LEU A 50 -0.25 -3.72 -5.21
CA LEU A 50 0.24 -3.43 -6.56
C LEU A 50 1.75 -3.18 -6.53
N GLN A 51 2.46 -3.81 -7.46
CA GLN A 51 3.87 -3.47 -7.68
C GLN A 51 3.97 -2.19 -8.52
N PRO A 52 4.85 -1.23 -8.15
CA PRO A 52 5.00 0.05 -8.85
C PRO A 52 5.80 -0.09 -10.16
N GLU A 53 5.59 -1.13 -10.92
CA GLU A 53 6.20 -1.28 -12.24
C GLU A 53 5.32 -0.56 -13.28
N HIS A 54 5.96 0.08 -14.25
CA HIS A 54 5.49 0.99 -15.32
C HIS A 54 4.25 0.55 -16.13
N ASP A 55 3.26 0.01 -15.45
CA ASP A 55 2.13 -0.64 -16.05
C ASP A 55 0.94 0.33 -16.23
N THR A 56 0.35 0.30 -17.39
CA THR A 56 -0.92 0.98 -17.68
C THR A 56 -2.04 0.55 -16.74
N LEU A 57 -2.00 -0.71 -16.26
CA LEU A 57 -2.87 -1.24 -15.22
C LEU A 57 -2.73 -0.46 -13.91
N PHE A 58 -1.51 -0.30 -13.42
CA PHE A 58 -1.24 0.45 -12.19
C PHE A 58 -1.88 1.83 -12.24
N LYS A 59 -1.63 2.59 -13.31
CA LYS A 59 -2.19 3.94 -13.49
C LYS A 59 -3.73 3.94 -13.47
N SER A 60 -4.36 2.95 -14.10
CA SER A 60 -5.81 2.86 -14.13
C SER A 60 -6.42 2.55 -12.76
N TRP A 61 -5.71 1.80 -11.92
CA TRP A 61 -6.13 1.47 -10.55
C TRP A 61 -5.89 2.63 -9.58
N VAL A 62 -4.74 3.30 -9.68
CA VAL A 62 -4.44 4.52 -8.91
C VAL A 62 -5.53 5.57 -9.11
N ALA A 63 -5.99 5.76 -10.35
CA ALA A 63 -7.05 6.72 -10.66
C ALA A 63 -8.42 6.35 -10.06
N LYS A 64 -8.69 5.06 -9.82
CA LYS A 64 -9.95 4.57 -9.25
C LYS A 64 -9.92 4.40 -7.73
N ALA A 65 -8.74 4.27 -7.16
CA ALA A 65 -8.58 4.10 -5.72
C ALA A 65 -9.08 5.34 -4.95
N ASN A 66 -9.65 5.13 -3.79
CA ASN A 66 -9.96 6.22 -2.89
C ASN A 66 -8.70 6.80 -2.27
N ILE A 67 -7.76 5.93 -1.89
CA ILE A 67 -6.46 6.26 -1.32
C ILE A 67 -5.41 5.38 -1.98
N VAL A 68 -4.26 5.95 -2.27
CA VAL A 68 -3.05 5.23 -2.68
C VAL A 68 -1.98 5.46 -1.64
N LEU A 69 -1.40 4.39 -1.13
CA LEU A 69 -0.26 4.43 -0.22
C LEU A 69 0.99 3.95 -0.95
N THR A 70 1.85 4.89 -1.29
CA THR A 70 3.19 4.58 -1.84
C THR A 70 4.13 4.29 -0.68
N VAL A 71 4.37 2.99 -0.46
CA VAL A 71 5.18 2.50 0.65
C VAL A 71 6.66 2.67 0.32
N THR A 72 7.41 3.31 1.21
CA THR A 72 8.85 3.58 1.03
C THR A 72 9.64 3.36 2.31
N THR A 73 10.93 3.07 2.16
CA THR A 73 11.89 3.04 3.26
C THR A 73 12.78 4.29 3.22
N PRO A 74 13.29 4.79 4.38
CA PRO A 74 14.13 5.98 4.40
C PRO A 74 15.56 5.67 3.94
N GLU A 75 15.70 5.51 2.63
CA GLU A 75 16.94 5.14 1.94
C GLU A 75 17.17 6.00 0.70
N SER A 76 18.44 6.12 0.30
CA SER A 76 18.84 6.95 -0.85
C SER A 76 18.14 6.58 -2.15
N ASN A 77 17.99 5.27 -2.43
CA ASN A 77 17.33 4.80 -3.64
C ASN A 77 15.84 5.16 -3.65
N CYS A 78 15.19 5.09 -2.50
CA CYS A 78 13.80 5.49 -2.36
C CYS A 78 13.65 7.01 -2.55
N HIS A 79 14.56 7.81 -1.98
CA HIS A 79 14.57 9.24 -2.18
C HIS A 79 14.67 9.63 -3.67
N ILE A 80 15.57 8.99 -4.43
CA ILE A 80 15.71 9.23 -5.87
C ILE A 80 14.40 8.93 -6.60
N ARG A 81 13.76 7.81 -6.29
CA ARG A 81 12.48 7.42 -6.90
C ARG A 81 11.34 8.39 -6.56
N LEU A 82 11.27 8.86 -5.31
CA LEU A 82 10.27 9.85 -4.90
C LEU A 82 10.41 11.17 -5.67
N ASN A 83 11.63 11.62 -5.94
CA ASN A 83 11.89 12.84 -6.74
C ASN A 83 11.53 12.69 -8.23
N GLN A 84 11.50 11.45 -8.73
CA GLN A 84 11.13 11.15 -10.12
C GLN A 84 9.64 10.83 -10.27
N HIS A 85 8.93 10.65 -9.16
CA HIS A 85 7.53 10.27 -9.15
C HIS A 85 6.61 11.49 -9.19
N THR A 86 5.54 11.38 -9.98
CA THR A 86 4.46 12.37 -10.00
C THR A 86 3.29 11.83 -9.21
N PHE A 87 3.02 12.44 -8.08
CA PHE A 87 1.97 11.99 -7.15
C PHE A 87 0.58 12.35 -7.65
N ALA A 88 -0.36 11.41 -7.54
CA ALA A 88 -1.77 11.68 -7.74
C ALA A 88 -2.35 12.43 -6.52
N ALA A 89 -3.49 13.11 -6.71
CA ALA A 89 -4.14 13.89 -5.63
C ALA A 89 -4.63 13.05 -4.43
N ASN A 90 -4.81 11.73 -4.63
CA ASN A 90 -5.22 10.76 -3.61
C ASN A 90 -4.07 9.87 -3.15
N GLU A 91 -2.85 10.20 -3.50
CA GLU A 91 -1.65 9.43 -3.21
C GLU A 91 -0.88 10.03 -2.05
N TYR A 92 -0.47 9.17 -1.11
CA TYR A 92 0.30 9.54 0.08
C TYR A 92 1.47 8.60 0.26
N ILE A 93 2.58 9.14 0.72
CA ILE A 93 3.79 8.35 1.03
C ILE A 93 3.67 7.80 2.45
N LEU A 94 3.76 6.48 2.58
CA LEU A 94 3.84 5.78 3.85
C LEU A 94 5.28 5.34 4.11
N VAL A 95 5.90 5.90 5.13
CA VAL A 95 7.23 5.47 5.56
C VAL A 95 7.12 4.16 6.31
N ASN A 96 7.82 3.14 5.83
CA ASN A 96 7.85 1.80 6.42
C ASN A 96 9.26 1.43 6.88
N GLN A 97 9.38 0.46 7.76
CA GLN A 97 10.64 -0.04 8.32
C GLN A 97 11.51 1.07 8.93
N PHE A 98 10.90 2.11 9.46
CA PHE A 98 11.64 3.18 10.13
C PHE A 98 12.37 2.65 11.36
N CYS A 99 13.66 2.92 11.43
CA CYS A 99 14.50 2.56 12.57
C CYS A 99 14.91 3.83 13.33
N ALA A 100 14.34 4.03 14.52
CA ALA A 100 14.58 5.23 15.31
C ALA A 100 16.04 5.38 15.80
N THR A 101 16.80 4.29 15.84
CA THR A 101 18.22 4.31 16.22
C THR A 101 19.16 4.53 15.03
N SER A 102 18.63 4.53 13.80
CA SER A 102 19.40 4.78 12.59
C SER A 102 19.44 6.27 12.27
N GLN A 103 20.63 6.87 12.32
CA GLN A 103 20.81 8.29 12.00
C GLN A 103 20.35 8.59 10.56
N ILE A 104 20.70 7.73 9.61
CA ILE A 104 20.32 7.93 8.20
C ILE A 104 18.79 7.91 8.01
N HIS A 105 18.04 7.07 8.76
CA HIS A 105 16.58 7.07 8.71
C HIS A 105 16.00 8.34 9.30
N GLN A 106 16.59 8.86 10.38
CA GLN A 106 16.17 10.13 10.97
C GLN A 106 16.42 11.30 10.01
N ASP A 107 17.60 11.35 9.40
CA ASP A 107 17.99 12.42 8.47
C ASP A 107 17.08 12.44 7.24
N PHE A 108 16.83 11.28 6.60
CA PHE A 108 15.88 11.21 5.48
C PHE A 108 14.48 11.59 5.88
N TYR A 109 13.99 11.10 7.01
CA TYR A 109 12.65 11.42 7.47
C TYR A 109 12.48 12.92 7.74
N GLN A 110 13.45 13.53 8.43
CA GLN A 110 13.44 14.97 8.69
C GLN A 110 13.51 15.78 7.40
N PHE A 111 14.39 15.40 6.47
CA PHE A 111 14.50 16.03 5.16
C PHE A 111 13.17 15.94 4.38
N TRP A 112 12.55 14.79 4.38
CA TRP A 112 11.26 14.58 3.70
C TRP A 112 10.12 15.39 4.32
N GLN A 113 10.10 15.55 5.63
CA GLN A 113 9.09 16.38 6.31
C GLN A 113 9.19 17.89 5.93
N THR A 114 10.36 18.35 5.55
CA THR A 114 10.56 19.73 5.06
C THR A 114 10.29 19.88 3.57
N SER A 115 10.07 18.77 2.86
CA SER A 115 9.74 18.76 1.44
C SER A 115 8.22 18.95 1.22
N GLN A 116 7.83 19.15 -0.04
CA GLN A 116 6.42 19.23 -0.43
C GLN A 116 5.80 17.87 -0.77
N PHE A 117 6.43 16.78 -0.37
CA PHE A 117 5.89 15.46 -0.63
C PHE A 117 4.63 15.17 0.21
N PRO A 118 3.64 14.46 -0.34
CA PRO A 118 2.38 14.16 0.36
C PRO A 118 2.55 13.00 1.34
N PHE A 119 3.18 13.24 2.49
CA PHE A 119 3.37 12.19 3.49
C PHE A 119 2.10 11.88 4.28
N CYS A 120 1.88 10.59 4.50
CA CYS A 120 1.03 10.12 5.58
C CYS A 120 1.63 10.55 6.94
N PRO A 121 0.84 11.06 7.88
CA PRO A 121 1.36 11.51 9.18
C PRO A 121 1.84 10.34 10.06
N ILE A 122 1.47 9.11 9.70
CA ILE A 122 1.88 7.89 10.38
C ILE A 122 3.10 7.30 9.66
N LYS A 123 4.05 6.79 10.42
CA LYS A 123 5.16 5.97 9.93
C LYS A 123 5.13 4.63 10.65
N LEU A 124 5.54 3.59 9.94
CA LEU A 124 5.62 2.23 10.49
C LEU A 124 7.07 1.92 10.85
N HIS A 125 7.30 1.59 12.10
CA HIS A 125 8.63 1.21 12.56
C HIS A 125 8.96 -0.23 12.18
N ARG A 126 10.25 -0.50 12.08
CA ARG A 126 10.74 -1.86 12.00
C ARG A 126 10.43 -2.57 13.31
N ASP A 127 9.71 -3.68 13.24
CA ASP A 127 9.32 -4.49 14.39
C ASP A 127 9.64 -5.96 14.10
N GLU A 128 10.46 -6.57 14.94
CA GLU A 128 10.85 -7.98 14.78
C GLU A 128 9.64 -8.92 14.96
N ALA A 129 8.62 -8.49 15.69
CA ALA A 129 7.38 -9.26 15.83
C ALA A 129 6.72 -9.59 14.48
N LEU A 130 6.87 -8.72 13.47
CA LEU A 130 6.36 -9.00 12.12
C LEU A 130 7.11 -10.15 11.46
N LEU A 131 8.44 -10.20 11.60
CA LEU A 131 9.25 -11.28 11.03
C LEU A 131 8.95 -12.61 11.72
N GLU A 132 8.78 -12.59 13.04
CA GLU A 132 8.40 -13.76 13.83
C GLU A 132 7.00 -14.27 13.47
N ALA A 133 6.04 -13.36 13.28
CA ALA A 133 4.68 -13.68 12.83
C ALA A 133 4.68 -14.33 11.45
N CYS A 134 5.43 -13.76 10.51
CA CYS A 134 5.59 -14.34 9.17
C CYS A 134 6.21 -15.74 9.20
N ALA A 135 7.25 -15.95 10.01
CA ALA A 135 7.88 -17.27 10.21
C ALA A 135 6.90 -18.28 10.81
N SER A 136 6.01 -17.82 11.68
CA SER A 136 4.96 -18.62 12.33
C SER A 136 3.72 -18.78 11.46
N ARG A 137 3.65 -18.14 10.29
CA ARG A 137 2.49 -18.10 9.38
C ARG A 137 1.20 -17.60 10.06
N LEU A 138 1.36 -16.64 10.96
CA LEU A 138 0.25 -16.01 11.67
C LEU A 138 0.14 -14.55 11.27
N PRO A 139 -1.07 -13.97 11.26
CA PRO A 139 -1.25 -12.53 11.22
C PRO A 139 -0.54 -11.88 12.42
N LEU A 140 0.04 -10.69 12.22
CA LEU A 140 0.77 -10.01 13.28
C LEU A 140 -0.08 -9.80 14.55
N TYR A 141 -1.36 -9.45 14.36
CA TYR A 141 -2.29 -9.25 15.47
C TYR A 141 -2.51 -10.53 16.29
N ASP A 142 -2.61 -11.69 15.63
CA ASP A 142 -2.80 -12.98 16.30
C ASP A 142 -1.51 -13.45 16.98
N TYR A 143 -0.35 -13.07 16.42
CA TYR A 143 0.95 -13.40 16.98
C TYR A 143 1.31 -12.53 18.20
N ARG A 144 1.18 -11.20 18.07
CA ARG A 144 1.53 -10.23 19.13
C ARG A 144 0.68 -8.97 19.02
N ALA A 145 -0.54 -9.01 19.56
CA ALA A 145 -1.50 -7.91 19.49
C ALA A 145 -1.01 -6.58 20.12
N ASN A 146 -0.09 -6.64 21.07
CA ASN A 146 0.38 -5.47 21.83
C ASN A 146 1.75 -4.96 21.34
N CYS A 147 2.18 -5.26 20.12
CA CYS A 147 3.42 -4.69 19.60
C CYS A 147 3.18 -3.29 19.02
N MET A 148 4.25 -2.51 18.93
CA MET A 148 4.21 -1.12 18.43
C MET A 148 3.64 -1.04 17.02
N LEU A 149 4.03 -1.96 16.15
CA LEU A 149 3.57 -1.96 14.75
C LEU A 149 2.05 -2.18 14.64
N VAL A 150 1.43 -2.97 15.50
CA VAL A 150 -0.05 -3.14 15.52
C VAL A 150 -0.72 -1.82 15.89
N GLU A 151 -0.20 -1.08 16.85
CA GLU A 151 -0.72 0.23 17.22
C GLU A 151 -0.60 1.23 16.07
N GLU A 152 0.54 1.27 15.40
CA GLU A 152 0.78 2.15 14.24
C GLU A 152 -0.12 1.81 13.05
N ILE A 153 -0.35 0.52 12.78
CA ILE A 153 -1.32 0.09 11.75
C ILE A 153 -2.74 0.53 12.11
N ASN A 154 -3.13 0.45 13.38
CA ASN A 154 -4.43 0.94 13.83
C ASN A 154 -4.54 2.47 13.65
N GLN A 155 -3.50 3.23 13.98
CA GLN A 155 -3.46 4.68 13.73
C GLN A 155 -3.56 4.99 12.23
N LEU A 156 -2.84 4.24 11.38
CA LEU A 156 -2.93 4.36 9.93
C LEU A 156 -4.36 4.11 9.44
N LEU A 157 -5.01 3.07 9.92
CA LEU A 157 -6.40 2.77 9.57
C LEU A 157 -7.34 3.90 9.99
N GLN A 158 -7.22 4.42 11.20
CA GLN A 158 -8.00 5.54 11.69
C GLN A 158 -7.80 6.81 10.85
N TRP A 159 -6.59 7.05 10.37
CA TRP A 159 -6.31 8.16 9.46
C TRP A 159 -6.91 7.94 8.06
N CYS A 160 -6.89 6.71 7.54
CA CYS A 160 -7.47 6.39 6.24
C CYS A 160 -9.00 6.47 6.21
N LEU A 161 -9.69 6.08 7.28
CA LEU A 161 -11.16 5.97 7.30
C LEU A 161 -11.89 7.26 6.88
N PRO A 162 -11.59 8.46 7.38
CA PRO A 162 -12.24 9.69 6.95
C PRO A 162 -12.03 9.97 5.46
N LEU A 163 -10.83 9.68 4.93
CA LEU A 163 -10.50 9.88 3.52
C LEU A 163 -11.27 8.93 2.60
N LEU A 164 -11.54 7.71 3.07
CA LEU A 164 -12.35 6.72 2.35
C LEU A 164 -13.82 7.13 2.29
N LEU A 165 -14.33 7.72 3.38
CA LEU A 165 -15.73 8.11 3.50
C LEU A 165 -16.05 9.44 2.81
N SER A 166 -15.10 10.37 2.73
CA SER A 166 -15.28 11.70 2.14
C SER A 166 -15.58 11.70 0.63
N LYS A 167 -15.24 10.62 -0.08
CA LYS A 167 -15.49 10.49 -1.54
C LYS A 167 -16.79 9.76 -1.89
N LYS A 168 -17.66 9.47 -0.94
CA LYS A 168 -19.01 8.91 -1.20
C LYS A 168 -20.08 9.98 -1.47
N GLY A 169 -19.69 11.25 -1.73
CA GLY A 169 -20.56 12.37 -2.08
C GLY A 169 -20.59 12.67 -3.57
#